data_757e1b188dccc93025650b0a852663d2
#
_entry.id   757e1b188dccc93025650b0a852663d2
#
_cell.length_a   1.000
_cell.length_b   1.000
_cell.length_c   1.000
_cell.angle_alpha   90.00
_cell.angle_beta   90.00
_cell.angle_gamma   90.00
#
_symmetry.space_group_name_H-M   'P 1'
#
loop_
_entity.id
_entity.type
_entity.pdbx_description
1 polymer ?
#
loop_
_entity_poly.entity_id
_entity_poly.type
_entity_poly.pdbx_seq_one_letter_code
_entity_poly.pdbx_strand_id
1 'polypeptide(L)'
;PDAPGDWRFRVEGWSDPYATWSHDAGIKVPAGIDVELMLEEGARVLDRAAAIEGRDEEGVKALNDAVWIMRDPSNPVDDRLAAGLADSVKAALDRLPLRDHVSPTAEYPLQVDRERALIGSWYEIFPRSLGSGVSEDGAWHSGTLRTAAERLDRIAAMGFDVLYLTPISPIGLTNRKGRNNTLTARPGDPGSPYGIGSPDGGHDAIHPDLGTFEDFDALVARSRELGMEVALDLALQCSPDHPWVTEHPEWFTVLADGSIAYAENPPKKYQDIYPLNFDNDPEGIYQAILEVVHTWIEHGVTIFRVDNPHTKPLAFWQRLIAEIHAESPDVLFLAEAFTRPAMMRTLGMIGFHQSYTYFAWRNTKEELIEY
;
A
#
# COMPACT_ATOMS: atom_id res chain seq x y z
N PRO A 1 11.72 11.45 1.00
CA PRO A 1 11.52 10.90 -0.35
C PRO A 1 10.64 11.83 -1.17
N ASP A 2 10.97 12.00 -2.43
CA ASP A 2 10.32 12.91 -3.39
C ASP A 2 9.64 12.12 -4.55
N ALA A 3 9.70 10.79 -4.50
CA ALA A 3 9.05 9.87 -5.42
C ALA A 3 8.69 8.54 -4.73
N PRO A 4 7.71 7.78 -5.26
CA PRO A 4 7.50 6.39 -4.87
C PRO A 4 8.73 5.53 -5.14
N GLY A 5 8.90 4.46 -4.36
CA GLY A 5 9.98 3.49 -4.50
C GLY A 5 10.63 3.11 -3.18
N ASP A 6 11.68 2.31 -3.27
CA ASP A 6 12.44 1.84 -2.12
C ASP A 6 13.51 2.85 -1.73
N TRP A 7 13.37 3.37 -0.54
CA TRP A 7 14.28 4.34 0.06
C TRP A 7 15.01 3.71 1.24
N ARG A 8 16.12 4.33 1.61
CA ARG A 8 16.83 4.00 2.84
C ARG A 8 17.14 5.28 3.60
N PHE A 9 17.05 5.24 4.90
CA PHE A 9 17.43 6.33 5.77
C PHE A 9 18.34 5.83 6.89
N ARG A 10 19.16 6.74 7.41
CA ARG A 10 19.93 6.52 8.64
C ARG A 10 19.88 7.77 9.49
N VAL A 11 20.14 7.61 10.76
CA VAL A 11 20.28 8.71 11.71
C VAL A 11 21.75 8.88 12.01
N GLU A 12 22.23 10.11 11.96
CA GLU A 12 23.61 10.45 12.30
C GLU A 12 23.63 11.36 13.51
N GLY A 13 24.46 11.01 14.51
CA GLY A 13 24.83 11.88 15.60
C GLY A 13 26.25 12.40 15.42
N TRP A 14 26.55 13.62 15.87
CA TRP A 14 27.89 14.19 15.77
C TRP A 14 28.15 15.19 16.89
N SER A 15 29.44 15.50 17.13
CA SER A 15 29.83 16.62 17.93
C SER A 15 29.83 17.88 17.07
N ASP A 16 29.25 18.96 17.61
CA ASP A 16 29.24 20.27 16.96
C ASP A 16 30.30 21.18 17.58
N PRO A 17 31.47 21.38 16.89
CA PRO A 17 32.54 22.22 17.42
C PRO A 17 32.14 23.68 17.52
N TYR A 18 31.28 24.16 16.59
CA TYR A 18 30.84 25.55 16.61
C TYR A 18 29.89 25.82 17.77
N ALA A 19 28.90 24.93 18.00
CA ALA A 19 27.99 25.08 19.12
C ALA A 19 28.73 25.06 20.45
N THR A 20 29.71 24.16 20.60
CA THR A 20 30.56 24.09 21.79
C THR A 20 31.34 25.37 21.99
N TRP A 21 32.08 25.82 20.93
CA TRP A 21 32.85 27.03 21.01
C TRP A 21 31.98 28.27 21.28
N SER A 22 30.90 28.45 20.56
CA SER A 22 30.01 29.63 20.67
C SER A 22 29.42 29.76 22.08
N HIS A 23 29.05 28.63 22.70
CA HIS A 23 28.59 28.57 24.09
C HIS A 23 29.68 29.07 25.04
N ASP A 24 30.88 28.48 24.97
CA ASP A 24 32.00 28.80 25.86
C ASP A 24 32.50 30.23 25.66
N ALA A 25 32.67 30.65 24.40
CA ALA A 25 33.11 32.01 24.09
C ALA A 25 32.11 33.08 24.53
N GLY A 26 30.80 32.80 24.39
CA GLY A 26 29.73 33.68 24.87
C GLY A 26 29.73 33.92 26.36
N ILE A 27 30.33 33.01 27.16
CA ILE A 27 30.49 33.15 28.60
C ILE A 27 31.85 33.72 28.99
N LYS A 28 32.92 33.15 28.43
CA LYS A 28 34.30 33.47 28.86
C LYS A 28 34.76 34.84 28.39
N VAL A 29 34.46 35.19 27.14
CA VAL A 29 34.96 36.47 26.56
C VAL A 29 34.39 37.67 27.30
N PRO A 30 33.09 37.80 27.56
CA PRO A 30 32.52 38.89 28.37
C PRO A 30 33.06 38.92 29.81
N ALA A 31 33.42 37.76 30.36
CA ALA A 31 34.00 37.65 31.67
C ALA A 31 35.52 38.00 31.73
N GLY A 32 36.13 38.29 30.57
CA GLY A 32 37.56 38.57 30.46
C GLY A 32 38.47 37.34 30.65
N ILE A 33 37.90 36.11 30.49
CA ILE A 33 38.62 34.86 30.70
C ILE A 33 39.04 34.31 29.34
N ASP A 34 40.35 33.98 29.17
CA ASP A 34 40.90 33.31 27.98
C ASP A 34 40.54 34.01 26.65
N VAL A 35 40.37 35.33 26.63
CA VAL A 35 39.77 36.07 25.54
C VAL A 35 40.46 35.80 24.18
N GLU A 36 41.76 35.98 24.08
CA GLU A 36 42.50 35.77 22.84
C GLU A 36 42.50 34.30 22.40
N LEU A 37 42.53 33.38 23.39
CA LEU A 37 42.44 31.94 23.14
C LEU A 37 41.07 31.59 22.53
N MET A 38 39.96 32.07 23.13
CA MET A 38 38.62 31.80 22.67
C MET A 38 38.35 32.34 21.24
N LEU A 39 38.89 33.54 20.96
CA LEU A 39 38.79 34.14 19.63
C LEU A 39 39.56 33.34 18.57
N GLU A 40 40.78 32.89 18.88
CA GLU A 40 41.59 32.09 17.94
C GLU A 40 41.01 30.68 17.78
N GLU A 41 40.49 30.03 18.84
CA GLU A 41 39.80 28.73 18.73
C GLU A 41 38.57 28.84 17.82
N GLY A 42 37.75 29.89 17.99
CA GLY A 42 36.62 30.15 17.11
C GLY A 42 37.04 30.38 15.66
N ALA A 43 38.07 31.18 15.43
CA ALA A 43 38.58 31.40 14.11
C ALA A 43 39.04 30.10 13.42
N ARG A 44 39.70 29.19 14.16
CA ARG A 44 40.06 27.86 13.64
C ARG A 44 38.86 26.97 13.36
N VAL A 45 37.81 27.01 14.18
CA VAL A 45 36.55 26.30 13.93
C VAL A 45 35.93 26.80 12.63
N LEU A 46 35.86 28.13 12.42
CA LEU A 46 35.31 28.72 11.20
C LEU A 46 36.20 28.48 9.96
N ASP A 47 37.53 28.48 10.08
CA ASP A 47 38.45 28.10 9.00
C ASP A 47 38.16 26.64 8.53
N ARG A 48 38.02 25.71 9.48
CA ARG A 48 37.68 24.32 9.17
C ARG A 48 36.33 24.23 8.47
N ALA A 49 35.33 24.98 8.95
CA ALA A 49 34.00 25.01 8.35
C ALA A 49 34.01 25.59 6.94
N ALA A 50 34.79 26.65 6.69
CA ALA A 50 34.95 27.26 5.37
C ALA A 50 35.60 26.31 4.34
N ALA A 51 36.46 25.40 4.81
CA ALA A 51 37.20 24.44 3.98
C ALA A 51 36.37 23.18 3.62
N ILE A 52 35.13 23.02 4.14
CA ILE A 52 34.29 21.88 3.81
C ILE A 52 33.87 21.93 2.34
N GLU A 53 34.11 20.84 1.61
CA GLU A 53 33.70 20.69 0.22
C GLU A 53 32.16 20.80 0.06
N GLY A 54 31.71 21.51 -0.96
CA GLY A 54 30.27 21.70 -1.23
C GLY A 54 29.64 22.91 -0.54
N ARG A 55 30.40 23.70 0.23
CA ARG A 55 29.93 24.98 0.79
C ARG A 55 29.80 26.03 -0.33
N ASP A 56 28.68 26.76 -0.31
CA ASP A 56 28.41 27.84 -1.25
C ASP A 56 29.38 29.04 -1.06
N GLU A 57 29.55 29.84 -2.10
CA GLU A 57 30.48 30.99 -2.09
C GLU A 57 30.11 32.04 -1.01
N GLU A 58 28.78 32.22 -0.77
CA GLU A 58 28.29 33.14 0.26
C GLU A 58 28.68 32.66 1.66
N GLY A 59 28.52 31.35 1.92
CA GLY A 59 28.92 30.75 3.19
C GLY A 59 30.43 30.80 3.41
N VAL A 60 31.23 30.47 2.39
CA VAL A 60 32.69 30.59 2.46
C VAL A 60 33.08 32.03 2.77
N LYS A 61 32.50 33.02 2.08
CA LYS A 61 32.76 34.43 2.33
C LYS A 61 32.39 34.85 3.74
N ALA A 62 31.21 34.51 4.21
CA ALA A 62 30.74 34.86 5.56
C ALA A 62 31.67 34.33 6.65
N LEU A 63 32.10 33.06 6.53
CA LEU A 63 33.04 32.45 7.49
C LEU A 63 34.40 33.10 7.44
N ASN A 64 34.95 33.35 6.25
CA ASN A 64 36.29 34.01 6.11
C ASN A 64 36.28 35.46 6.58
N ASP A 65 35.23 36.23 6.32
CA ASP A 65 35.08 37.60 6.81
C ASP A 65 35.06 37.61 8.35
N ALA A 66 34.34 36.69 8.97
CA ALA A 66 34.30 36.53 10.42
C ALA A 66 35.70 36.19 11.00
N VAL A 67 36.38 35.20 10.40
CA VAL A 67 37.74 34.81 10.80
C VAL A 67 38.70 36.00 10.74
N TRP A 68 38.60 36.79 9.67
CA TRP A 68 39.48 37.98 9.50
C TRP A 68 39.24 39.00 10.62
N ILE A 69 37.96 39.32 10.95
CA ILE A 69 37.61 40.25 12.02
C ILE A 69 38.04 39.69 13.39
N MET A 70 37.83 38.40 13.64
CA MET A 70 38.19 37.75 14.92
C MET A 70 39.69 37.79 15.20
N ARG A 71 40.53 37.69 14.18
CA ARG A 71 41.99 37.70 14.31
C ARG A 71 42.62 39.10 14.32
N ASP A 72 41.88 40.16 13.94
CA ASP A 72 42.40 41.50 13.91
C ASP A 72 42.36 42.18 15.31
N PRO A 73 43.46 42.32 15.99
CA PRO A 73 43.53 42.92 17.33
C PRO A 73 43.21 44.42 17.36
N SER A 74 43.11 45.08 16.21
CA SER A 74 42.70 46.50 16.13
C SER A 74 41.19 46.68 16.34
N ASN A 75 40.38 45.61 16.18
CA ASN A 75 38.98 45.63 16.48
C ASN A 75 38.69 45.42 17.98
N PRO A 76 37.65 46.07 18.55
CA PRO A 76 37.21 45.83 19.91
C PRO A 76 36.87 44.33 20.11
N VAL A 77 37.15 43.82 21.31
CA VAL A 77 36.90 42.41 21.65
C VAL A 77 35.44 42.01 21.41
N ASP A 78 34.49 42.89 21.75
CA ASP A 78 33.05 42.64 21.55
C ASP A 78 32.69 42.49 20.07
N ASP A 79 33.28 43.31 19.21
CA ASP A 79 33.07 43.25 17.75
C ASP A 79 33.67 41.97 17.16
N ARG A 80 34.87 41.56 17.65
CA ARG A 80 35.50 40.28 17.26
C ARG A 80 34.65 39.06 17.64
N LEU A 81 34.11 39.06 18.85
CA LEU A 81 33.19 38.00 19.28
C LEU A 81 31.88 38.02 18.47
N ALA A 82 31.31 39.21 18.28
CA ALA A 82 30.09 39.38 17.50
C ALA A 82 30.23 38.90 16.05
N ALA A 83 31.37 39.08 15.43
CA ALA A 83 31.67 38.58 14.08
C ALA A 83 31.59 37.06 14.02
N GLY A 84 32.15 36.34 14.99
CA GLY A 84 32.09 34.87 15.08
C GLY A 84 30.70 34.34 15.38
N LEU A 85 29.85 35.14 16.03
CA LEU A 85 28.45 34.79 16.40
C LEU A 85 27.41 35.38 15.46
N ALA A 86 27.82 35.99 14.33
CA ALA A 86 26.94 36.66 13.38
C ALA A 86 25.91 35.70 12.77
N ASP A 87 24.75 36.23 12.42
CA ASP A 87 23.68 35.46 11.81
C ASP A 87 24.08 34.87 10.44
N SER A 88 24.96 35.57 9.71
CA SER A 88 25.54 35.04 8.46
C SER A 88 26.42 33.80 8.67
N VAL A 89 27.17 33.74 9.76
CA VAL A 89 27.97 32.58 10.17
C VAL A 89 27.06 31.43 10.54
N LYS A 90 26.04 31.67 11.35
CA LYS A 90 25.05 30.66 11.74
C LYS A 90 24.32 30.11 10.51
N ALA A 91 23.83 30.97 9.61
CA ALA A 91 23.16 30.55 8.40
C ALA A 91 24.07 29.70 7.47
N ALA A 92 25.36 30.01 7.40
CA ALA A 92 26.33 29.22 6.65
C ALA A 92 26.54 27.84 7.27
N LEU A 93 26.55 27.73 8.62
CA LEU A 93 26.71 26.47 9.34
C LEU A 93 25.40 25.65 9.38
N ASP A 94 24.25 26.29 9.43
CA ASP A 94 22.94 25.60 9.35
C ASP A 94 22.76 24.91 7.99
N ARG A 95 23.22 25.53 6.89
CA ARG A 95 23.18 24.91 5.54
C ARG A 95 24.15 23.74 5.41
N LEU A 96 25.34 23.85 5.97
CA LEU A 96 26.37 22.80 5.93
C LEU A 96 27.17 22.81 7.26
N PRO A 97 26.78 22.03 8.27
CA PRO A 97 27.41 22.04 9.57
C PRO A 97 28.83 21.44 9.55
N LEU A 98 29.71 21.96 10.42
CA LEU A 98 30.96 21.28 10.75
C LEU A 98 30.63 20.14 11.74
N ARG A 99 30.95 18.91 11.36
CA ARG A 99 30.59 17.72 12.12
C ARG A 99 31.81 16.90 12.50
N ASP A 100 32.07 16.76 13.80
CA ASP A 100 33.14 15.91 14.31
C ASP A 100 32.54 14.63 14.89
N HIS A 101 33.27 13.52 14.82
CA HIS A 101 32.91 12.23 15.39
C HIS A 101 31.52 11.71 14.95
N VAL A 102 31.25 11.80 13.65
CA VAL A 102 29.97 11.33 13.10
C VAL A 102 29.78 9.84 13.37
N SER A 103 28.66 9.51 14.02
CA SER A 103 28.26 8.13 14.35
C SER A 103 26.93 7.83 13.67
N PRO A 104 26.93 7.09 12.54
CA PRO A 104 25.70 6.69 11.87
C PRO A 104 25.09 5.46 12.53
N THR A 105 23.75 5.35 12.48
CA THR A 105 23.04 4.07 12.72
C THR A 105 23.21 3.14 11.50
N ALA A 106 22.68 1.91 11.61
CA ALA A 106 22.40 1.10 10.43
C ALA A 106 21.42 1.84 9.50
N GLU A 107 21.42 1.46 8.23
CA GLU A 107 20.40 1.92 7.29
C GLU A 107 19.09 1.15 7.50
N TYR A 108 17.98 1.88 7.50
CA TYR A 108 16.64 1.35 7.64
C TYR A 108 15.91 1.47 6.29
N PRO A 109 15.23 0.39 5.82
CA PRO A 109 14.42 0.47 4.62
C PRO A 109 13.18 1.34 4.87
N LEU A 110 12.77 2.06 3.86
CA LEU A 110 11.54 2.83 3.80
C LEU A 110 10.93 2.68 2.41
N GLN A 111 9.82 1.98 2.33
CA GLN A 111 9.03 1.89 1.14
C GLN A 111 8.09 3.10 1.06
N VAL A 112 8.02 3.72 -0.10
CA VAL A 112 7.11 4.83 -0.39
C VAL A 112 6.19 4.40 -1.50
N ASP A 113 4.93 4.16 -1.15
CA ASP A 113 3.91 3.75 -2.10
C ASP A 113 3.36 4.95 -2.87
N ARG A 114 2.69 4.68 -3.99
CA ARG A 114 1.97 5.69 -4.75
C ARG A 114 0.77 6.25 -3.97
N GLU A 115 0.32 7.45 -4.34
CA GLU A 115 -0.76 8.17 -3.61
C GLU A 115 -2.04 7.35 -3.46
N ARG A 116 -2.38 6.50 -4.45
CA ARG A 116 -3.56 5.63 -4.40
C ARG A 116 -3.52 4.60 -3.26
N ALA A 117 -2.36 4.25 -2.76
CA ALA A 117 -2.21 3.42 -1.56
C ALA A 117 -2.75 4.11 -0.30
N LEU A 118 -2.72 5.45 -0.25
CA LEU A 118 -3.21 6.23 0.88
C LEU A 118 -4.70 6.55 0.78
N ILE A 119 -5.16 6.95 -0.42
CA ILE A 119 -6.52 7.47 -0.60
C ILE A 119 -7.11 7.06 -1.95
N GLY A 120 -8.41 6.74 -1.95
CA GLY A 120 -9.20 6.51 -3.13
C GLY A 120 -10.67 6.35 -2.77
N SER A 121 -11.56 6.79 -3.65
CA SER A 121 -12.99 6.55 -3.55
C SER A 121 -13.40 5.46 -4.51
N TRP A 122 -14.08 4.44 -3.99
CA TRP A 122 -14.35 3.19 -4.70
C TRP A 122 -15.84 3.05 -4.99
N TYR A 123 -16.16 2.62 -6.21
CA TYR A 123 -17.51 2.27 -6.60
C TYR A 123 -17.59 0.77 -6.94
N GLU A 124 -18.28 0.02 -6.09
CA GLU A 124 -18.48 -1.42 -6.29
C GLU A 124 -19.58 -1.68 -7.31
N ILE A 125 -19.32 -2.60 -8.25
CA ILE A 125 -20.31 -3.05 -9.20
C ILE A 125 -20.37 -4.59 -9.32
N PHE A 126 -21.58 -5.06 -9.60
CA PHE A 126 -21.81 -6.38 -10.15
C PHE A 126 -22.03 -6.22 -11.66
N PRO A 127 -21.12 -6.65 -12.54
CA PRO A 127 -21.29 -6.48 -13.98
C PRO A 127 -22.65 -7.02 -14.49
N ARG A 128 -23.11 -8.13 -13.90
CA ARG A 128 -24.44 -8.69 -14.19
C ARG A 128 -25.62 -7.74 -13.98
N SER A 129 -25.46 -6.74 -13.11
CA SER A 129 -26.51 -5.76 -12.81
C SER A 129 -26.53 -4.57 -13.75
N LEU A 130 -25.38 -4.25 -14.36
CA LEU A 130 -25.23 -3.07 -15.22
C LEU A 130 -25.67 -3.39 -16.66
N GLY A 131 -26.78 -2.79 -17.09
CA GLY A 131 -27.39 -3.06 -18.38
C GLY A 131 -28.30 -4.28 -18.39
N SER A 132 -28.55 -4.89 -17.22
CA SER A 132 -29.56 -5.96 -17.10
C SER A 132 -30.98 -5.42 -17.33
N GLY A 133 -31.88 -6.26 -17.77
CA GLY A 133 -33.26 -5.86 -18.01
C GLY A 133 -34.17 -7.01 -18.45
N VAL A 134 -35.38 -6.64 -18.80
CA VAL A 134 -36.35 -7.54 -19.40
C VAL A 134 -36.49 -7.20 -20.86
N SER A 135 -36.28 -8.18 -21.74
CA SER A 135 -36.47 -8.05 -23.19
C SER A 135 -37.93 -7.86 -23.55
N GLU A 136 -38.23 -7.46 -24.80
CA GLU A 136 -39.60 -7.26 -25.30
C GLU A 136 -40.44 -8.52 -25.20
N ASP A 137 -39.82 -9.70 -25.29
CA ASP A 137 -40.45 -11.02 -25.12
C ASP A 137 -40.68 -11.40 -23.66
N GLY A 138 -40.33 -10.54 -22.70
CA GLY A 138 -40.45 -10.78 -21.25
C GLY A 138 -39.33 -11.60 -20.65
N ALA A 139 -38.29 -11.98 -21.38
CA ALA A 139 -37.13 -12.70 -20.85
C ALA A 139 -36.18 -11.77 -20.09
N TRP A 140 -35.67 -12.22 -18.97
CA TRP A 140 -34.63 -11.51 -18.23
C TRP A 140 -33.27 -11.75 -18.87
N HIS A 141 -32.48 -10.69 -19.06
CA HIS A 141 -31.08 -10.78 -19.43
C HIS A 141 -30.18 -10.12 -18.40
N SER A 142 -29.03 -10.73 -18.13
CA SER A 142 -27.97 -10.17 -17.29
C SER A 142 -27.19 -9.10 -18.06
N GLY A 143 -26.61 -8.15 -17.33
CA GLY A 143 -25.55 -7.29 -17.86
C GLY A 143 -24.26 -8.09 -18.12
N THR A 144 -23.37 -7.49 -18.87
CA THR A 144 -22.06 -8.01 -19.29
C THR A 144 -20.96 -6.99 -18.96
N LEU A 145 -19.69 -7.36 -19.17
CA LEU A 145 -18.55 -6.42 -19.08
C LEU A 145 -18.71 -5.28 -20.09
N ARG A 146 -19.24 -5.56 -21.27
CA ARG A 146 -19.51 -4.55 -22.30
C ARG A 146 -20.59 -3.56 -21.88
N THR A 147 -21.72 -4.04 -21.37
CA THR A 147 -22.79 -3.15 -20.90
C THR A 147 -22.38 -2.39 -19.62
N ALA A 148 -21.47 -2.96 -18.81
CA ALA A 148 -20.87 -2.26 -17.69
C ALA A 148 -19.99 -1.11 -18.17
N ALA A 149 -19.15 -1.33 -19.18
CA ALA A 149 -18.28 -0.30 -19.75
C ALA A 149 -19.07 0.92 -20.26
N GLU A 150 -20.27 0.72 -20.83
CA GLU A 150 -21.17 1.79 -21.28
C GLU A 150 -21.71 2.69 -20.14
N ARG A 151 -21.58 2.25 -18.88
CA ARG A 151 -22.08 2.99 -17.69
C ARG A 151 -21.01 3.72 -16.91
N LEU A 152 -19.74 3.59 -17.29
CA LEU A 152 -18.60 4.14 -16.54
C LEU A 152 -18.58 5.67 -16.51
N ASP A 153 -19.05 6.36 -17.55
CA ASP A 153 -19.14 7.83 -17.58
C ASP A 153 -19.91 8.38 -16.38
N ARG A 154 -21.01 7.72 -16.02
CA ARG A 154 -21.82 8.12 -14.86
C ARG A 154 -21.06 7.92 -13.55
N ILE A 155 -20.31 6.83 -13.42
CA ILE A 155 -19.53 6.53 -12.21
C ILE A 155 -18.40 7.54 -12.07
N ALA A 156 -17.66 7.80 -13.16
CA ALA A 156 -16.61 8.81 -13.20
C ALA A 156 -17.13 10.21 -12.87
N ALA A 157 -18.31 10.59 -13.41
CA ALA A 157 -18.93 11.88 -13.12
C ALA A 157 -19.34 12.09 -11.66
N MET A 158 -19.44 11.02 -10.86
CA MET A 158 -19.66 11.08 -9.43
C MET A 158 -18.35 11.31 -8.62
N GLY A 159 -17.18 11.30 -9.30
CA GLY A 159 -15.87 11.55 -8.68
C GLY A 159 -15.24 10.32 -8.02
N PHE A 160 -15.59 9.11 -8.46
CA PHE A 160 -14.91 7.90 -8.01
C PHE A 160 -13.59 7.68 -8.73
N ASP A 161 -12.60 7.15 -8.02
CA ASP A 161 -11.24 6.88 -8.49
C ASP A 161 -11.03 5.42 -8.87
N VAL A 162 -11.81 4.52 -8.29
CA VAL A 162 -11.65 3.08 -8.43
C VAL A 162 -12.99 2.42 -8.74
N LEU A 163 -13.02 1.64 -9.82
CA LEU A 163 -14.10 0.73 -10.15
C LEU A 163 -13.80 -0.64 -9.54
N TYR A 164 -14.52 -1.04 -8.52
CA TYR A 164 -14.36 -2.34 -7.89
C TYR A 164 -15.34 -3.36 -8.44
N LEU A 165 -14.82 -4.45 -8.98
CA LEU A 165 -15.58 -5.59 -9.50
C LEU A 165 -15.62 -6.71 -8.46
N THR A 166 -16.80 -7.17 -8.08
CA THR A 166 -16.95 -8.47 -7.42
C THR A 166 -16.41 -9.57 -8.33
N PRO A 167 -16.16 -10.81 -7.81
CA PRO A 167 -15.59 -11.87 -8.64
C PRO A 167 -16.32 -12.03 -9.96
N ILE A 168 -15.58 -12.05 -11.06
CA ILE A 168 -16.08 -12.19 -12.43
C ILE A 168 -15.82 -13.57 -13.04
N SER A 169 -15.22 -14.46 -12.25
CA SER A 169 -14.89 -15.82 -12.65
C SER A 169 -16.15 -16.70 -12.84
N PRO A 170 -16.04 -17.83 -13.52
CA PRO A 170 -17.11 -18.83 -13.64
C PRO A 170 -17.62 -19.24 -12.25
N ILE A 171 -18.94 -19.48 -12.15
CA ILE A 171 -19.61 -19.82 -10.89
C ILE A 171 -20.03 -21.29 -10.92
N GLY A 172 -19.75 -22.01 -9.83
CA GLY A 172 -20.10 -23.42 -9.70
C GLY A 172 -21.60 -23.72 -9.84
N LEU A 173 -21.91 -24.95 -10.21
CA LEU A 173 -23.29 -25.46 -10.37
C LEU A 173 -23.76 -26.23 -9.12
N THR A 174 -22.85 -26.98 -8.52
CA THR A 174 -23.12 -27.81 -7.34
C THR A 174 -23.38 -26.92 -6.12
N ASN A 175 -24.48 -27.16 -5.44
CA ASN A 175 -24.95 -26.35 -4.31
C ASN A 175 -25.10 -24.83 -4.61
N ARG A 176 -25.28 -24.48 -5.89
CA ARG A 176 -25.46 -23.09 -6.34
C ARG A 176 -26.56 -22.39 -5.56
N LYS A 177 -26.29 -21.17 -5.11
CA LYS A 177 -27.26 -20.34 -4.40
C LYS A 177 -28.31 -19.78 -5.36
N GLY A 178 -29.56 -19.78 -4.90
CA GLY A 178 -30.67 -19.13 -5.58
C GLY A 178 -30.88 -17.68 -5.14
N ARG A 179 -31.97 -17.07 -5.58
CA ARG A 179 -32.36 -15.69 -5.25
C ARG A 179 -32.44 -15.49 -3.74
N ASN A 180 -32.00 -14.31 -3.28
CA ASN A 180 -31.92 -13.96 -1.86
C ASN A 180 -31.13 -14.99 -1.04
N ASN A 181 -30.08 -15.57 -1.64
CA ASN A 181 -29.19 -16.53 -0.99
C ASN A 181 -29.93 -17.82 -0.52
N THR A 182 -30.98 -18.24 -1.21
CA THR A 182 -31.63 -19.53 -0.93
C THR A 182 -30.69 -20.68 -1.28
N LEU A 183 -30.86 -21.82 -0.58
CA LEU A 183 -29.97 -22.97 -0.72
C LEU A 183 -30.17 -23.76 -2.04
N THR A 184 -31.18 -23.43 -2.81
CA THR A 184 -31.47 -24.09 -4.09
C THR A 184 -31.69 -23.07 -5.16
N ALA A 185 -30.85 -23.12 -6.20
CA ALA A 185 -30.97 -22.31 -7.41
C ALA A 185 -32.12 -22.84 -8.30
N ARG A 186 -32.80 -21.91 -8.98
CA ARG A 186 -33.73 -22.20 -10.07
C ARG A 186 -33.01 -22.10 -11.42
N PRO A 187 -33.53 -22.67 -12.48
CA PRO A 187 -33.00 -22.42 -13.83
C PRO A 187 -32.91 -20.92 -14.12
N GLY A 188 -31.73 -20.47 -14.54
CA GLY A 188 -31.42 -19.06 -14.79
C GLY A 188 -30.91 -18.26 -13.58
N ASP A 189 -30.85 -18.82 -12.39
CA ASP A 189 -30.19 -18.16 -11.26
C ASP A 189 -28.65 -18.22 -11.42
N PRO A 190 -27.93 -17.09 -11.37
CA PRO A 190 -26.49 -17.05 -11.63
C PRO A 190 -25.64 -17.68 -10.51
N GLY A 191 -26.18 -17.81 -9.31
CA GLY A 191 -25.42 -18.21 -8.12
C GLY A 191 -24.71 -17.05 -7.42
N SER A 192 -23.87 -17.40 -6.45
CA SER A 192 -23.00 -16.46 -5.77
C SER A 192 -21.70 -16.27 -6.55
N PRO A 193 -21.23 -15.05 -6.84
CA PRO A 193 -19.96 -14.84 -7.49
C PRO A 193 -18.75 -15.35 -6.68
N TYR A 194 -18.92 -15.56 -5.39
CA TYR A 194 -17.89 -16.12 -4.50
C TYR A 194 -17.79 -17.65 -4.53
N GLY A 195 -18.71 -18.34 -5.18
CA GLY A 195 -18.61 -19.78 -5.49
C GLY A 195 -17.81 -19.96 -6.79
N ILE A 196 -16.52 -19.64 -6.75
CA ILE A 196 -15.63 -19.54 -7.90
C ILE A 196 -15.31 -20.90 -8.50
N GLY A 197 -15.41 -20.99 -9.83
CA GLY A 197 -15.01 -22.12 -10.62
C GLY A 197 -16.16 -23.00 -11.11
N SER A 198 -16.05 -23.40 -12.36
CA SER A 198 -16.92 -24.34 -13.05
C SER A 198 -16.08 -25.08 -14.12
N PRO A 199 -16.67 -25.99 -14.92
CA PRO A 199 -15.97 -26.52 -16.09
C PRO A 199 -15.50 -25.49 -17.12
N ASP A 200 -16.01 -24.25 -17.02
CA ASP A 200 -15.60 -23.13 -17.90
C ASP A 200 -14.30 -22.43 -17.41
N GLY A 201 -13.77 -22.80 -16.25
CA GLY A 201 -12.51 -22.27 -15.71
C GLY A 201 -12.57 -21.90 -14.22
N GLY A 202 -11.43 -21.42 -13.71
CA GLY A 202 -11.21 -21.04 -12.31
C GLY A 202 -11.07 -19.54 -12.07
N HIS A 203 -10.13 -19.19 -11.20
CA HIS A 203 -9.83 -17.82 -10.80
C HIS A 203 -9.22 -16.96 -11.91
N ASP A 204 -8.63 -17.58 -12.90
CA ASP A 204 -7.97 -17.01 -14.08
C ASP A 204 -8.88 -16.91 -15.31
N ALA A 205 -10.18 -17.14 -15.15
CA ALA A 205 -11.15 -17.14 -16.24
C ALA A 205 -12.28 -16.16 -15.98
N ILE A 206 -12.91 -15.70 -17.07
CA ILE A 206 -14.10 -14.86 -17.05
C ILE A 206 -15.35 -15.73 -17.26
N HIS A 207 -16.39 -15.46 -16.47
CA HIS A 207 -17.67 -16.14 -16.63
C HIS A 207 -18.23 -15.93 -18.05
N PRO A 208 -18.63 -17.00 -18.79
CA PRO A 208 -19.06 -16.88 -20.18
C PRO A 208 -20.21 -15.89 -20.41
N ASP A 209 -21.15 -15.77 -19.46
CA ASP A 209 -22.24 -14.80 -19.55
C ASP A 209 -21.79 -13.34 -19.39
N LEU A 210 -20.60 -13.08 -18.85
CA LEU A 210 -20.07 -11.73 -18.69
C LEU A 210 -19.32 -11.24 -19.92
N GLY A 211 -18.76 -12.14 -20.72
CA GLY A 211 -18.00 -11.83 -21.93
C GLY A 211 -16.64 -12.51 -21.98
N THR A 212 -15.70 -11.88 -22.65
CA THR A 212 -14.36 -12.40 -22.92
C THR A 212 -13.30 -11.51 -22.27
N PHE A 213 -12.01 -11.91 -22.39
CA PHE A 213 -10.90 -11.05 -21.99
C PHE A 213 -10.83 -9.76 -22.80
N GLU A 214 -11.18 -9.79 -24.08
CA GLU A 214 -11.25 -8.58 -24.91
C GLU A 214 -12.31 -7.59 -24.38
N ASP A 215 -13.45 -8.10 -23.89
CA ASP A 215 -14.48 -7.27 -23.27
C ASP A 215 -14.00 -6.68 -21.92
N PHE A 216 -13.21 -7.45 -21.16
CA PHE A 216 -12.59 -6.98 -19.92
C PHE A 216 -11.52 -5.92 -20.18
N ASP A 217 -10.63 -6.16 -21.15
CA ASP A 217 -9.59 -5.21 -21.54
C ASP A 217 -10.20 -3.88 -22.02
N ALA A 218 -11.31 -3.96 -22.76
CA ALA A 218 -12.06 -2.77 -23.19
C ALA A 218 -12.66 -2.00 -21.99
N LEU A 219 -13.16 -2.70 -20.97
CA LEU A 219 -13.65 -2.09 -19.74
C LEU A 219 -12.51 -1.42 -18.96
N VAL A 220 -11.36 -2.09 -18.82
CA VAL A 220 -10.17 -1.53 -18.16
C VAL A 220 -9.66 -0.29 -18.91
N ALA A 221 -9.54 -0.37 -20.24
CA ALA A 221 -9.13 0.77 -21.06
C ALA A 221 -10.09 1.96 -20.88
N ARG A 222 -11.40 1.71 -20.91
CA ARG A 222 -12.41 2.76 -20.70
C ARG A 222 -12.34 3.36 -19.31
N SER A 223 -12.11 2.54 -18.27
CA SER A 223 -11.91 3.04 -16.90
C SER A 223 -10.74 4.01 -16.82
N ARG A 224 -9.60 3.65 -17.43
CA ARG A 224 -8.39 4.49 -17.49
C ARG A 224 -8.62 5.81 -18.24
N GLU A 225 -9.33 5.78 -19.36
CA GLU A 225 -9.69 7.01 -20.11
C GLU A 225 -10.49 7.99 -19.25
N LEU A 226 -11.29 7.46 -18.34
CA LEU A 226 -12.11 8.23 -17.40
C LEU A 226 -11.39 8.58 -16.10
N GLY A 227 -10.09 8.25 -15.96
CA GLY A 227 -9.28 8.52 -14.78
C GLY A 227 -9.54 7.57 -13.62
N MET A 228 -10.18 6.42 -13.86
CA MET A 228 -10.43 5.40 -12.84
C MET A 228 -9.50 4.18 -13.03
N GLU A 229 -9.16 3.54 -11.93
CA GLU A 229 -8.48 2.23 -11.92
C GLU A 229 -9.48 1.10 -11.66
N VAL A 230 -9.14 -0.11 -12.11
CA VAL A 230 -9.96 -1.29 -11.84
C VAL A 230 -9.39 -2.06 -10.65
N ALA A 231 -10.23 -2.29 -9.64
CA ALA A 231 -9.98 -3.23 -8.56
C ALA A 231 -10.76 -4.52 -8.80
N LEU A 232 -10.08 -5.66 -8.68
CA LEU A 232 -10.68 -6.97 -8.80
C LEU A 232 -10.70 -7.69 -7.44
N ASP A 233 -11.79 -8.41 -7.18
CA ASP A 233 -11.89 -9.25 -5.98
C ASP A 233 -11.00 -10.49 -6.11
N LEU A 234 -10.16 -10.73 -5.12
CA LEU A 234 -9.31 -11.92 -5.01
C LEU A 234 -9.82 -12.77 -3.83
N ALA A 235 -10.72 -13.69 -4.13
CA ALA A 235 -11.31 -14.59 -3.16
C ALA A 235 -10.73 -16.00 -3.33
N LEU A 236 -9.80 -16.39 -2.43
CA LEU A 236 -9.08 -17.66 -2.50
C LEU A 236 -9.91 -18.81 -1.91
N GLN A 237 -10.91 -19.22 -2.67
CA GLN A 237 -11.83 -20.30 -2.35
C GLN A 237 -12.45 -20.86 -3.64
N CYS A 238 -12.85 -22.12 -3.65
CA CYS A 238 -13.32 -22.81 -4.83
C CYS A 238 -14.77 -23.26 -4.67
N SER A 239 -15.54 -23.28 -5.76
CA SER A 239 -16.77 -24.07 -5.77
C SER A 239 -16.46 -25.56 -5.80
N PRO A 240 -17.44 -26.44 -5.52
CA PRO A 240 -17.26 -27.89 -5.72
C PRO A 240 -16.90 -28.30 -7.15
N ASP A 241 -17.21 -27.44 -8.15
CA ASP A 241 -17.00 -27.70 -9.58
C ASP A 241 -15.73 -27.05 -10.13
N HIS A 242 -14.91 -26.41 -9.27
CA HIS A 242 -13.66 -25.79 -9.68
C HIS A 242 -12.67 -26.84 -10.22
N PRO A 243 -11.93 -26.57 -11.30
CA PRO A 243 -10.94 -27.50 -11.86
C PRO A 243 -9.95 -28.05 -10.81
N TRP A 244 -9.48 -27.20 -9.88
CA TRP A 244 -8.56 -27.62 -8.81
C TRP A 244 -9.12 -28.70 -7.89
N VAL A 245 -10.45 -28.86 -7.76
CA VAL A 245 -11.03 -29.91 -6.91
C VAL A 245 -10.70 -31.30 -7.45
N THR A 246 -10.57 -31.44 -8.78
CA THR A 246 -10.22 -32.70 -9.45
C THR A 246 -8.73 -32.81 -9.77
N GLU A 247 -8.08 -31.70 -10.08
CA GLU A 247 -6.67 -31.65 -10.48
C GLU A 247 -5.73 -31.68 -9.27
N HIS A 248 -6.13 -31.03 -8.17
CA HIS A 248 -5.38 -30.86 -6.93
C HIS A 248 -6.24 -31.18 -5.69
N PRO A 249 -6.75 -32.43 -5.54
CA PRO A 249 -7.59 -32.79 -4.41
C PRO A 249 -6.88 -32.61 -3.06
N GLU A 250 -5.55 -32.64 -3.02
CA GLU A 250 -4.72 -32.38 -1.85
C GLU A 250 -4.86 -30.94 -1.32
N TRP A 251 -5.31 -29.97 -2.15
CA TRP A 251 -5.52 -28.59 -1.72
C TRP A 251 -6.81 -28.37 -0.90
N PHE A 252 -7.53 -29.45 -0.61
CA PHE A 252 -8.78 -29.39 0.13
C PHE A 252 -8.76 -30.28 1.37
N THR A 253 -9.51 -29.86 2.40
CA THR A 253 -9.65 -30.68 3.62
C THR A 253 -10.71 -31.75 3.41
N VAL A 254 -10.31 -33.01 3.54
CA VAL A 254 -11.22 -34.17 3.49
C VAL A 254 -11.68 -34.55 4.90
N LEU A 255 -12.98 -34.64 5.10
CA LEU A 255 -13.60 -35.07 6.35
C LEU A 255 -13.57 -36.60 6.51
N ALA A 256 -13.90 -37.08 7.72
CA ALA A 256 -13.85 -38.52 8.05
C ALA A 256 -14.80 -39.38 7.22
N ASP A 257 -15.84 -38.78 6.65
CA ASP A 257 -16.80 -39.47 5.76
C ASP A 257 -16.40 -39.43 4.27
N GLY A 258 -15.21 -38.83 3.97
CA GLY A 258 -14.70 -38.70 2.63
C GLY A 258 -15.22 -37.48 1.86
N SER A 259 -16.08 -36.65 2.42
CA SER A 259 -16.53 -35.42 1.82
C SER A 259 -15.46 -34.30 1.99
N ILE A 260 -15.48 -33.33 1.08
CA ILE A 260 -14.65 -32.12 1.22
C ILE A 260 -15.34 -31.13 2.17
N ALA A 261 -14.57 -30.54 3.08
CA ALA A 261 -15.06 -29.54 3.99
C ALA A 261 -15.46 -28.26 3.24
N TYR A 262 -16.68 -27.78 3.45
CA TYR A 262 -17.14 -26.49 2.94
C TYR A 262 -16.97 -25.40 3.98
N ALA A 263 -17.02 -24.12 3.53
CA ALA A 263 -16.90 -22.97 4.42
C ALA A 263 -18.09 -22.89 5.40
N GLU A 264 -17.80 -22.61 6.65
CA GLU A 264 -18.80 -22.46 7.70
C GLU A 264 -18.53 -21.24 8.58
N ASN A 265 -19.62 -20.63 9.04
CA ASN A 265 -19.66 -19.73 10.18
C ASN A 265 -20.88 -20.11 11.00
N PRO A 266 -20.78 -21.14 11.85
CA PRO A 266 -21.93 -21.75 12.49
C PRO A 266 -22.89 -20.74 13.14
N PRO A 267 -24.21 -20.86 12.91
CA PRO A 267 -24.87 -21.97 12.21
C PRO A 267 -24.96 -21.86 10.68
N LYS A 268 -24.33 -20.83 10.07
CA LYS A 268 -24.34 -20.63 8.62
C LYS A 268 -23.39 -21.61 7.92
N LYS A 269 -23.86 -22.16 6.79
CA LYS A 269 -23.12 -23.08 5.92
C LYS A 269 -23.08 -22.53 4.51
N TYR A 270 -21.88 -22.58 3.93
CA TYR A 270 -21.60 -22.12 2.55
C TYR A 270 -21.17 -23.32 1.72
N GLN A 271 -22.14 -24.21 1.41
CA GLN A 271 -21.89 -25.49 0.75
C GLN A 271 -21.40 -25.35 -0.70
N ASP A 272 -21.54 -24.18 -1.28
CA ASP A 272 -21.03 -23.76 -2.59
C ASP A 272 -19.57 -23.27 -2.55
N ILE A 273 -18.90 -23.35 -1.37
CA ILE A 273 -17.54 -22.83 -1.17
C ILE A 273 -16.69 -23.87 -0.44
N TYR A 274 -15.61 -24.30 -1.07
CA TYR A 274 -14.54 -25.10 -0.50
C TYR A 274 -13.31 -24.23 -0.20
N PRO A 275 -12.93 -24.03 1.06
CA PRO A 275 -11.68 -23.33 1.41
C PRO A 275 -10.46 -24.12 0.96
N LEU A 276 -9.41 -23.41 0.53
CA LEU A 276 -8.10 -24.01 0.26
C LEU A 276 -7.39 -24.38 1.57
N ASN A 277 -6.80 -25.55 1.59
CA ASN A 277 -5.95 -26.03 2.69
C ASN A 277 -4.48 -25.79 2.37
N PHE A 278 -3.91 -24.71 2.90
CA PHE A 278 -2.55 -24.30 2.67
C PHE A 278 -1.48 -25.18 3.34
N ASP A 279 -1.87 -26.13 4.21
CA ASP A 279 -0.93 -26.94 4.96
C ASP A 279 -0.41 -28.15 4.15
N ASN A 280 -1.21 -28.63 3.19
CA ASN A 280 -0.88 -29.85 2.45
C ASN A 280 0.13 -29.63 1.32
N ASP A 281 -0.04 -28.55 0.54
CA ASP A 281 0.84 -28.17 -0.55
C ASP A 281 0.95 -26.63 -0.64
N PRO A 282 1.66 -26.01 0.30
CA PRO A 282 1.76 -24.54 0.34
C PRO A 282 2.46 -23.94 -0.88
N GLU A 283 3.41 -24.68 -1.50
CA GLU A 283 4.12 -24.16 -2.68
C GLU A 283 3.28 -24.28 -3.95
N GLY A 284 2.60 -25.39 -4.18
CA GLY A 284 1.71 -25.56 -5.33
C GLY A 284 0.57 -24.53 -5.31
N ILE A 285 -0.09 -24.33 -4.17
CA ILE A 285 -1.11 -23.30 -3.99
C ILE A 285 -0.52 -21.90 -4.23
N TYR A 286 0.68 -21.64 -3.72
CA TYR A 286 1.36 -20.36 -3.91
C TYR A 286 1.58 -20.03 -5.38
N GLN A 287 2.17 -20.97 -6.14
CA GLN A 287 2.46 -20.78 -7.57
C GLN A 287 1.18 -20.57 -8.38
N ALA A 288 0.15 -21.39 -8.13
CA ALA A 288 -1.13 -21.23 -8.83
C ALA A 288 -1.79 -19.86 -8.57
N ILE A 289 -1.74 -19.36 -7.33
CA ILE A 289 -2.30 -18.06 -7.01
C ILE A 289 -1.45 -16.93 -7.58
N LEU A 290 -0.13 -17.06 -7.59
CA LEU A 290 0.78 -16.10 -8.21
C LEU A 290 0.47 -15.96 -9.71
N GLU A 291 0.27 -17.07 -10.42
CA GLU A 291 -0.13 -17.09 -11.84
C GLU A 291 -1.48 -16.40 -12.06
N VAL A 292 -2.46 -16.65 -11.20
CA VAL A 292 -3.77 -15.95 -11.23
C VAL A 292 -3.58 -14.43 -11.10
N VAL A 293 -2.77 -13.98 -10.14
CA VAL A 293 -2.52 -12.54 -9.94
C VAL A 293 -1.81 -11.94 -11.15
N HIS A 294 -0.80 -12.61 -11.70
CA HIS A 294 -0.10 -12.17 -12.92
C HIS A 294 -1.05 -12.05 -14.11
N THR A 295 -1.92 -13.05 -14.34
CA THR A 295 -2.93 -13.00 -15.41
C THR A 295 -3.76 -11.71 -15.33
N TRP A 296 -4.26 -11.36 -14.17
CA TRP A 296 -5.07 -10.15 -14.02
C TRP A 296 -4.24 -8.86 -14.13
N ILE A 297 -2.98 -8.86 -13.69
CA ILE A 297 -2.06 -7.73 -13.90
C ILE A 297 -1.79 -7.52 -15.40
N GLU A 298 -1.57 -8.58 -16.17
CA GLU A 298 -1.39 -8.52 -17.63
C GLU A 298 -2.61 -7.89 -18.32
N HIS A 299 -3.81 -8.16 -17.82
CA HIS A 299 -5.06 -7.56 -18.27
C HIS A 299 -5.35 -6.19 -17.62
N GLY A 300 -4.38 -5.62 -16.93
CA GLY A 300 -4.39 -4.23 -16.45
C GLY A 300 -5.04 -3.97 -15.12
N VAL A 301 -5.28 -4.99 -14.32
CA VAL A 301 -5.68 -4.82 -12.91
C VAL A 301 -4.50 -4.30 -12.11
N THR A 302 -4.71 -3.21 -11.39
CA THR A 302 -3.69 -2.58 -10.53
C THR A 302 -4.05 -2.62 -9.06
N ILE A 303 -5.22 -3.12 -8.72
CA ILE A 303 -5.70 -3.19 -7.33
C ILE A 303 -6.41 -4.52 -7.10
N PHE A 304 -6.06 -5.22 -6.04
CA PHE A 304 -6.76 -6.42 -5.56
C PHE A 304 -7.44 -6.16 -4.22
N ARG A 305 -8.76 -6.32 -4.20
CA ARG A 305 -9.50 -6.42 -2.95
C ARG A 305 -9.49 -7.88 -2.52
N VAL A 306 -8.82 -8.18 -1.43
CA VAL A 306 -8.61 -9.55 -0.97
C VAL A 306 -9.68 -9.95 0.03
N ASP A 307 -10.44 -10.99 -0.33
CA ASP A 307 -11.52 -11.53 0.48
C ASP A 307 -10.97 -12.31 1.68
N ASN A 308 -11.32 -11.88 2.89
CA ASN A 308 -10.97 -12.53 4.15
C ASN A 308 -9.49 -13.00 4.26
N PRO A 309 -8.47 -12.15 4.05
CA PRO A 309 -7.07 -12.57 4.07
C PRO A 309 -6.63 -13.12 5.43
N HIS A 310 -7.27 -12.69 6.51
CA HIS A 310 -6.98 -13.13 7.88
C HIS A 310 -7.33 -14.60 8.17
N THR A 311 -8.00 -15.26 7.24
CA THR A 311 -8.33 -16.69 7.31
C THR A 311 -7.31 -17.59 6.60
N LYS A 312 -6.27 -17.00 6.01
CA LYS A 312 -5.19 -17.67 5.30
C LYS A 312 -3.86 -17.39 6.00
N PRO A 313 -2.79 -18.18 5.73
CA PRO A 313 -1.49 -17.98 6.39
C PRO A 313 -0.90 -16.61 6.09
N LEU A 314 -0.44 -15.89 7.13
CA LEU A 314 0.17 -14.58 6.97
C LEU A 314 1.45 -14.63 6.12
N ALA A 315 2.25 -15.69 6.26
CA ALA A 315 3.47 -15.88 5.49
C ALA A 315 3.20 -16.01 3.98
N PHE A 316 2.08 -16.60 3.59
CA PHE A 316 1.63 -16.66 2.20
C PHE A 316 1.43 -15.26 1.62
N TRP A 317 0.66 -14.41 2.33
CA TRP A 317 0.41 -13.03 1.89
C TRP A 317 1.67 -12.19 1.86
N GLN A 318 2.52 -12.31 2.88
CA GLN A 318 3.78 -11.57 2.94
C GLN A 318 4.66 -11.88 1.73
N ARG A 319 4.78 -13.16 1.35
CA ARG A 319 5.56 -13.58 0.18
C ARG A 319 4.93 -13.09 -1.12
N LEU A 320 3.61 -13.29 -1.31
CA LEU A 320 2.91 -12.91 -2.53
C LEU A 320 2.99 -11.39 -2.78
N ILE A 321 2.67 -10.59 -1.76
CA ILE A 321 2.69 -9.13 -1.89
C ILE A 321 4.10 -8.62 -2.15
N ALA A 322 5.12 -9.16 -1.47
CA ALA A 322 6.51 -8.76 -1.68
C ALA A 322 7.01 -9.11 -3.09
N GLU A 323 6.66 -10.28 -3.63
CA GLU A 323 7.05 -10.71 -4.98
C GLU A 323 6.36 -9.84 -6.04
N ILE A 324 5.04 -9.67 -5.95
CA ILE A 324 4.29 -8.81 -6.88
C ILE A 324 4.78 -7.36 -6.80
N HIS A 325 5.07 -6.85 -5.61
CA HIS A 325 5.55 -5.47 -5.45
C HIS A 325 6.93 -5.24 -6.06
N ALA A 326 7.82 -6.25 -5.98
CA ALA A 326 9.14 -6.18 -6.59
C ALA A 326 9.08 -6.12 -8.13
N GLU A 327 8.08 -6.74 -8.75
CA GLU A 327 7.88 -6.80 -10.20
C GLU A 327 6.97 -5.67 -10.71
N SER A 328 5.94 -5.34 -9.95
CA SER A 328 4.87 -4.41 -10.28
C SER A 328 4.55 -3.51 -9.08
N PRO A 329 5.40 -2.51 -8.77
CA PRO A 329 5.31 -1.69 -7.56
C PRO A 329 4.04 -0.83 -7.47
N ASP A 330 3.34 -0.66 -8.59
CA ASP A 330 2.07 0.09 -8.63
C ASP A 330 0.85 -0.75 -8.22
N VAL A 331 1.01 -2.08 -8.05
CA VAL A 331 -0.10 -2.96 -7.65
C VAL A 331 -0.39 -2.82 -6.16
N LEU A 332 -1.66 -2.64 -5.82
CA LEU A 332 -2.13 -2.46 -4.45
C LEU A 332 -2.97 -3.65 -4.00
N PHE A 333 -2.83 -4.00 -2.73
CA PHE A 333 -3.65 -5.00 -2.05
C PHE A 333 -4.44 -4.36 -0.91
N LEU A 334 -5.77 -4.51 -0.95
CA LEU A 334 -6.68 -4.06 0.09
C LEU A 334 -7.25 -5.29 0.80
N ALA A 335 -7.10 -5.32 2.13
CA ALA A 335 -7.60 -6.42 2.96
C ALA A 335 -9.07 -6.22 3.34
N GLU A 336 -9.94 -7.17 2.99
CA GLU A 336 -11.23 -7.24 3.65
C GLU A 336 -11.07 -8.03 4.94
N ALA A 337 -10.80 -7.30 6.04
CA ALA A 337 -10.41 -7.91 7.30
C ALA A 337 -11.12 -7.28 8.50
N PHE A 338 -12.36 -7.72 8.75
CA PHE A 338 -13.10 -7.35 9.95
C PHE A 338 -12.58 -8.15 11.14
N THR A 339 -11.45 -7.70 11.70
CA THR A 339 -10.72 -8.42 12.75
C THR A 339 -10.39 -7.53 13.95
N ARG A 340 -9.68 -8.13 14.92
CA ARG A 340 -9.12 -7.39 16.04
C ARG A 340 -7.97 -6.48 15.59
N PRO A 341 -7.70 -5.36 16.28
CA PRO A 341 -6.64 -4.41 15.90
C PRO A 341 -5.25 -5.03 15.70
N ALA A 342 -4.90 -6.06 16.49
CA ALA A 342 -3.63 -6.75 16.34
C ALA A 342 -3.48 -7.41 14.95
N MET A 343 -4.51 -8.11 14.47
CA MET A 343 -4.50 -8.74 13.15
C MET A 343 -4.48 -7.70 12.03
N MET A 344 -5.26 -6.62 12.16
CA MET A 344 -5.26 -5.52 11.17
C MET A 344 -3.88 -4.89 11.04
N ARG A 345 -3.19 -4.63 12.16
CA ARG A 345 -1.82 -4.13 12.15
C ARG A 345 -0.86 -5.13 11.50
N THR A 346 -1.01 -6.41 11.79
CA THR A 346 -0.16 -7.45 11.19
C THR A 346 -0.35 -7.49 9.69
N LEU A 347 -1.58 -7.41 9.17
CA LEU A 347 -1.83 -7.36 7.73
C LEU A 347 -1.15 -6.14 7.09
N GLY A 348 -1.22 -4.96 7.70
CA GLY A 348 -0.46 -3.79 7.25
C GLY A 348 1.06 -4.01 7.28
N MET A 349 1.59 -4.65 8.33
CA MET A 349 3.03 -4.93 8.46
C MET A 349 3.56 -5.92 7.41
N ILE A 350 2.73 -6.83 6.90
CA ILE A 350 3.12 -7.80 5.88
C ILE A 350 2.88 -7.33 4.44
N GLY A 351 2.41 -6.08 4.25
CA GLY A 351 2.36 -5.44 2.95
C GLY A 351 0.99 -5.03 2.42
N PHE A 352 -0.12 -5.31 3.12
CA PHE A 352 -1.42 -4.77 2.70
C PHE A 352 -1.43 -3.25 2.83
N HIS A 353 -1.81 -2.56 1.77
CA HIS A 353 -1.79 -1.09 1.69
C HIS A 353 -2.97 -0.45 2.41
N GLN A 354 -4.14 -1.08 2.32
CA GLN A 354 -5.39 -0.62 2.93
C GLN A 354 -6.15 -1.79 3.55
N SER A 355 -7.08 -1.49 4.46
CA SER A 355 -7.95 -2.50 5.06
C SER A 355 -9.34 -1.95 5.35
N TYR A 356 -10.36 -2.76 5.15
CA TYR A 356 -11.66 -2.53 5.78
C TYR A 356 -11.51 -2.56 7.30
N THR A 357 -12.38 -1.79 7.96
CA THR A 357 -12.43 -1.72 9.41
C THR A 357 -13.88 -1.77 9.90
N TYR A 358 -14.06 -1.92 11.19
CA TYR A 358 -15.40 -1.84 11.80
C TYR A 358 -15.99 -0.41 11.83
N PHE A 359 -15.35 0.57 11.19
CA PHE A 359 -15.90 1.93 11.10
C PHE A 359 -17.33 1.94 10.55
N ALA A 360 -17.60 1.17 9.50
CA ALA A 360 -18.92 1.07 8.88
C ALA A 360 -20.03 0.54 9.83
N TRP A 361 -19.66 -0.06 10.96
CA TRP A 361 -20.58 -0.59 11.97
C TRP A 361 -20.83 0.41 13.11
N ARG A 362 -20.20 1.58 13.09
CA ARG A 362 -20.37 2.64 14.11
C ARG A 362 -21.55 3.51 13.72
N ASN A 363 -22.56 3.56 14.59
CA ASN A 363 -23.84 4.21 14.31
C ASN A 363 -24.12 5.42 15.21
N THR A 364 -23.37 5.58 16.30
CA THR A 364 -23.55 6.68 17.24
C THR A 364 -22.34 7.59 17.28
N LYS A 365 -22.52 8.81 17.77
CA LYS A 365 -21.42 9.78 17.96
C LYS A 365 -20.35 9.22 18.91
N GLU A 366 -20.79 8.59 19.98
CA GLU A 366 -19.92 8.02 21.03
C GLU A 366 -19.04 6.90 20.44
N GLU A 367 -19.64 5.98 19.68
CA GLU A 367 -18.90 4.90 18.98
C GLU A 367 -17.89 5.45 17.97
N LEU A 368 -18.24 6.52 17.25
CA LEU A 368 -17.32 7.14 16.28
C LEU A 368 -16.16 7.88 16.96
N ILE A 369 -16.40 8.47 18.16
CA ILE A 369 -15.34 9.12 18.94
C ILE A 369 -14.40 8.09 19.54
N GLU A 370 -14.93 6.96 20.03
CA GLU A 370 -14.14 5.88 20.63
C GLU A 370 -13.28 5.17 19.59
N TYR A 371 -13.79 5.02 18.36
CA TYR A 371 -13.11 4.34 17.26
C TYR A 371 -11.95 5.16 16.69
#